data_b05439903393de15b0ff62e62f1f0437
#
_entry.id   b05439903393de15b0ff62e62f1f0437
#
_cell.length_a   1.000
_cell.length_b   1.000
_cell.length_c   1.000
_cell.angle_alpha   90.00
_cell.angle_beta   90.00
_cell.angle_gamma   90.00
#
_symmetry.space_group_name_H-M   'P 1'
#
loop_
_entity.id
_entity.type
_entity.pdbx_description
1 polymer ?
#
loop_
_entity_poly.entity_id
_entity_poly.type
_entity_poly.pdbx_seq_one_letter_code
_entity_poly.pdbx_strand_id
1 'polypeptide(L)'
;MLAKRIIPCLDIRDGQTVKGINFLNIKNVGDPVELGAEYSNQGADELVYLDITASHEERKLFVNLVKRIAQNINIPFTIGGGINEISDAERLLNAGADKISINSASSFYSIYGFFAWKI
;
A
#
# COMPACT_ATOMS: atom_id res chain seq x y z
N MET A 1 -3.18 29.36 6.94
CA MET A 1 -4.09 28.57 6.09
C MET A 1 -3.62 27.13 6.05
N LEU A 2 -4.50 26.21 6.34
CA LEU A 2 -4.17 24.78 6.27
C LEU A 2 -4.23 24.29 4.82
N ALA A 3 -3.14 23.77 4.34
CA ALA A 3 -3.07 23.17 3.01
C ALA A 3 -3.79 21.82 3.01
N LYS A 4 -4.52 21.53 1.94
CA LYS A 4 -5.09 20.22 1.69
C LYS A 4 -4.06 19.32 1.05
N ARG A 5 -4.12 18.02 1.31
CA ARG A 5 -3.26 17.03 0.69
C ARG A 5 -4.02 16.27 -0.38
N ILE A 6 -3.33 15.97 -1.45
CA ILE A 6 -3.84 15.10 -2.50
C ILE A 6 -3.07 13.79 -2.41
N ILE A 7 -3.81 12.71 -2.15
CA ILE A 7 -3.24 11.40 -1.87
C ILE A 7 -3.89 10.37 -2.80
N PRO A 8 -3.31 10.10 -3.97
CA PRO A 8 -3.79 9.05 -4.86
C PRO A 8 -3.72 7.68 -4.18
N CYS A 9 -4.74 6.87 -4.42
CA CYS A 9 -4.85 5.52 -3.91
C CYS A 9 -4.87 4.54 -5.08
N LEU A 10 -3.94 3.58 -5.08
CA LEU A 10 -3.79 2.60 -6.15
C LEU A 10 -4.10 1.21 -5.61
N ASP A 11 -5.03 0.51 -6.25
CA ASP A 11 -5.31 -0.89 -5.95
C ASP A 11 -4.33 -1.77 -6.70
N ILE A 12 -3.69 -2.69 -5.99
CA ILE A 12 -2.68 -3.59 -6.53
C ILE A 12 -3.20 -5.02 -6.48
N ARG A 13 -3.16 -5.69 -7.61
CA ARG A 13 -3.45 -7.11 -7.72
C ARG A 13 -2.35 -7.79 -8.53
N ASP A 14 -1.75 -8.84 -7.95
CA ASP A 14 -0.69 -9.62 -8.60
C ASP A 14 0.47 -8.73 -9.09
N GLY A 15 0.85 -7.74 -8.28
CA GLY A 15 1.96 -6.83 -8.59
C GLY A 15 1.67 -5.74 -9.61
N GLN A 16 0.44 -5.62 -10.08
CA GLN A 16 0.03 -4.62 -11.07
C GLN A 16 -1.06 -3.70 -10.53
N THR A 17 -1.05 -2.46 -10.95
CA THR A 17 -2.16 -1.54 -10.65
C THR A 17 -3.39 -1.96 -11.44
N VAL A 18 -4.53 -2.02 -10.78
CA VAL A 18 -5.78 -2.43 -11.40
C VAL A 18 -6.87 -1.38 -11.16
N LYS A 19 -7.89 -1.43 -12.01
CA LYS A 19 -9.07 -0.58 -11.92
C LYS A 19 -10.31 -1.43 -12.17
N GLY A 20 -11.30 -1.29 -11.31
CA GLY A 20 -12.57 -1.97 -11.49
C GLY A 20 -13.67 -1.29 -10.68
N ILE A 21 -14.91 -1.45 -11.12
CA ILE A 21 -16.09 -0.98 -10.40
C ILE A 21 -16.56 -2.15 -9.51
N ASN A 22 -16.61 -1.94 -8.18
CA ASN A 22 -16.98 -2.95 -7.20
C ASN A 22 -16.19 -4.26 -7.35
N PHE A 23 -14.93 -4.17 -7.77
CA PHE A 23 -14.05 -5.31 -8.06
C PHE A 23 -14.55 -6.23 -9.18
N LEU A 24 -15.50 -5.76 -9.98
CA LEU A 24 -15.96 -6.44 -11.18
C LEU A 24 -15.23 -5.89 -12.40
N ASN A 25 -14.93 -6.76 -13.38
CA ASN A 25 -14.24 -6.38 -14.62
C ASN A 25 -12.92 -5.65 -14.35
N ILE A 26 -12.11 -6.18 -13.45
CA ILE A 26 -10.82 -5.60 -13.08
C ILE A 26 -9.89 -5.58 -14.28
N LYS A 27 -9.35 -4.41 -14.58
CA LYS A 27 -8.39 -4.20 -15.68
C LYS A 27 -7.05 -3.77 -15.13
N ASN A 28 -5.98 -4.33 -15.68
CA ASN A 28 -4.63 -3.87 -15.43
C ASN A 28 -4.43 -2.51 -16.09
N VAL A 29 -4.00 -1.50 -15.33
CA VAL A 29 -3.78 -0.14 -15.82
C VAL A 29 -2.32 0.30 -15.77
N GLY A 30 -1.41 -0.56 -15.31
CA GLY A 30 0.01 -0.28 -15.39
C GLY A 30 0.84 -0.69 -14.18
N ASP A 31 2.13 -0.43 -14.30
CA ASP A 31 3.09 -0.71 -13.23
C ASP A 31 2.92 0.28 -12.07
N PRO A 32 2.79 -0.20 -10.83
CA PRO A 32 2.59 0.69 -9.67
C PRO A 32 3.70 1.71 -9.45
N VAL A 33 4.94 1.35 -9.75
CA VAL A 33 6.08 2.26 -9.58
C VAL A 33 6.01 3.40 -10.59
N GLU A 34 5.74 3.10 -11.84
CA GLU A 34 5.62 4.11 -12.90
C GLU A 34 4.44 5.04 -12.64
N LEU A 35 3.28 4.50 -12.29
CA LEU A 35 2.09 5.29 -11.97
C LEU A 35 2.32 6.17 -10.74
N GLY A 36 2.95 5.63 -9.70
CA GLY A 36 3.26 6.39 -8.51
C GLY A 36 4.23 7.55 -8.81
N ALA A 37 5.25 7.30 -9.62
CA ALA A 37 6.18 8.34 -10.06
C ALA A 37 5.46 9.44 -10.85
N GLU A 38 4.53 9.05 -11.72
CA GLU A 38 3.72 10.00 -12.49
C GLU A 38 2.88 10.90 -11.58
N TYR A 39 2.19 10.32 -10.60
CA TYR A 39 1.43 11.10 -9.62
C TYR A 39 2.33 12.02 -8.80
N SER A 40 3.50 11.54 -8.39
CA SER A 40 4.48 12.35 -7.67
C SER A 40 4.92 13.55 -8.51
N ASN A 41 5.21 13.33 -9.79
CA ASN A 41 5.61 14.39 -10.72
C ASN A 41 4.50 15.40 -10.96
N GLN A 42 3.25 14.97 -10.88
CA GLN A 42 2.07 15.86 -11.00
C GLN A 42 1.75 16.61 -9.71
N GLY A 43 2.50 16.41 -8.64
CA GLY A 43 2.34 17.15 -7.40
C GLY A 43 1.54 16.46 -6.31
N ALA A 44 1.34 15.15 -6.38
CA ALA A 44 0.75 14.41 -5.26
C ALA A 44 1.59 14.56 -4.00
N ASP A 45 0.93 14.67 -2.85
CA ASP A 45 1.60 14.85 -1.56
C ASP A 45 2.06 13.54 -0.95
N GLU A 46 1.26 12.48 -1.11
CA GLU A 46 1.53 11.13 -0.63
C GLU A 46 0.87 10.13 -1.58
N LEU A 47 1.21 8.86 -1.42
CA LEU A 47 0.56 7.76 -2.14
C LEU A 47 0.04 6.70 -1.17
N VAL A 48 -1.02 6.01 -1.55
CA VAL A 48 -1.53 4.84 -0.85
C VAL A 48 -1.60 3.69 -1.85
N TYR A 49 -1.02 2.56 -1.49
CA TYR A 49 -1.10 1.32 -2.25
C TYR A 49 -1.86 0.29 -1.44
N LEU A 50 -2.93 -0.25 -1.99
CA LEU A 50 -3.75 -1.26 -1.35
C LEU A 50 -3.60 -2.58 -2.09
N ASP A 51 -3.06 -3.58 -1.42
CA ASP A 51 -2.94 -4.91 -1.97
C ASP A 51 -4.27 -5.64 -1.87
N ILE A 52 -4.90 -5.90 -3.00
CA ILE A 52 -6.14 -6.67 -3.11
C ILE A 52 -5.91 -8.09 -3.63
N THR A 53 -4.67 -8.53 -3.63
CA THR A 53 -4.29 -9.88 -4.05
C THR A 53 -4.88 -10.94 -3.12
N ALA A 54 -5.57 -11.93 -3.69
CA ALA A 54 -6.22 -12.99 -2.90
C ALA A 54 -5.28 -14.12 -2.48
N SER A 55 -4.11 -14.24 -3.09
CA SER A 55 -3.18 -15.34 -2.88
C SER A 55 -2.11 -15.05 -1.84
N HIS A 56 -1.88 -15.99 -0.92
CA HIS A 56 -0.78 -15.90 0.05
C HIS A 56 0.61 -16.02 -0.57
N GLU A 57 0.73 -16.70 -1.69
CA GLU A 57 2.03 -16.96 -2.33
C GLU A 57 2.67 -15.70 -2.92
N GLU A 58 1.85 -14.70 -3.24
CA GLU A 58 2.30 -13.47 -3.89
C GLU A 58 2.72 -12.37 -2.92
N ARG A 59 2.64 -12.61 -1.61
CA ARG A 59 3.06 -11.63 -0.59
C ARG A 59 4.55 -11.29 -0.68
N LYS A 60 5.39 -12.24 -1.05
CA LYS A 60 6.83 -12.00 -1.27
C LYS A 60 7.05 -11.05 -2.43
N LEU A 61 6.28 -11.22 -3.49
CA LEU A 61 6.32 -10.33 -4.65
C LEU A 61 5.92 -8.91 -4.26
N PHE A 62 4.94 -8.80 -3.37
CA PHE A 62 4.49 -7.50 -2.88
C PHE A 62 5.55 -6.78 -2.05
N VAL A 63 6.29 -7.49 -1.21
CA VAL A 63 7.42 -6.91 -0.47
C VAL A 63 8.48 -6.38 -1.44
N ASN A 64 8.79 -7.12 -2.50
CA ASN A 64 9.74 -6.67 -3.53
C ASN A 64 9.21 -5.43 -4.26
N LEU A 65 7.91 -5.38 -4.53
CA LEU A 65 7.29 -4.20 -5.12
C LEU A 65 7.44 -2.98 -4.21
N VAL A 66 7.21 -3.14 -2.91
CA VAL A 66 7.37 -2.05 -1.92
C VAL A 66 8.81 -1.53 -1.92
N LYS A 67 9.80 -2.40 -2.01
CA LYS A 67 11.21 -1.99 -2.13
C LYS A 67 11.45 -1.16 -3.39
N ARG A 68 10.88 -1.56 -4.51
CA ARG A 68 10.99 -0.81 -5.77
C ARG A 68 10.33 0.56 -5.66
N ILE A 69 9.16 0.63 -5.03
CA ILE A 69 8.49 1.91 -4.77
C ILE A 69 9.40 2.82 -3.94
N ALA A 70 9.93 2.31 -2.84
CA ALA A 70 10.79 3.09 -1.95
C ALA A 70 12.04 3.61 -2.65
N GLN A 71 12.58 2.87 -3.61
CA GLN A 71 13.77 3.27 -4.36
C GLN A 71 13.50 4.32 -5.44
N ASN A 72 12.27 4.43 -5.91
CA ASN A 72 11.93 5.24 -7.08
C ASN A 72 11.00 6.41 -6.80
N ILE A 73 10.40 6.48 -5.62
CA ILE A 73 9.41 7.49 -5.27
C ILE A 73 9.89 8.28 -4.07
N ASN A 74 9.85 9.61 -4.17
CA ASN A 74 10.40 10.53 -3.16
C ASN A 74 9.35 11.07 -2.19
N ILE A 75 8.07 10.83 -2.42
CA ILE A 75 7.00 11.23 -1.52
C ILE A 75 6.64 10.08 -0.56
N PRO A 76 6.10 10.39 0.62
CA PRO A 76 5.68 9.34 1.56
C PRO A 76 4.61 8.43 0.95
N PHE A 77 4.64 7.16 1.31
CA PHE A 77 3.61 6.23 0.87
C PHE A 77 3.17 5.29 1.97
N THR A 78 1.91 4.92 1.91
CA THR A 78 1.24 4.02 2.83
C THR A 78 0.92 2.72 2.12
N ILE A 79 1.13 1.60 2.79
CA ILE A 79 0.76 0.28 2.30
C ILE A 79 -0.39 -0.27 3.14
N GLY A 80 -1.41 -0.77 2.48
CA GLY A 80 -2.55 -1.43 3.13
C GLY A 80 -2.98 -2.69 2.39
N GLY A 81 -3.89 -3.44 3.00
CA GLY A 81 -4.40 -4.68 2.45
C GLY A 81 -3.52 -5.89 2.80
N GLY A 82 -4.16 -7.02 3.10
CA GLY A 82 -3.46 -8.28 3.36
C GLY A 82 -2.58 -8.34 4.60
N ILE A 83 -2.66 -7.35 5.48
CA ILE A 83 -1.86 -7.30 6.70
C ILE A 83 -2.65 -7.93 7.83
N ASN A 84 -2.23 -9.11 8.29
CA ASN A 84 -2.91 -9.88 9.33
C ASN A 84 -2.11 -9.98 10.62
N GLU A 85 -0.81 -9.88 10.53
CA GLU A 85 0.12 -10.06 11.64
C GLU A 85 1.12 -8.91 11.72
N ILE A 86 1.70 -8.73 12.88
CA ILE A 86 2.74 -7.72 13.09
C ILE A 86 3.95 -7.96 12.22
N SER A 87 4.31 -9.22 11.99
CA SER A 87 5.41 -9.58 11.10
C SER A 87 5.17 -9.10 9.67
N ASP A 88 3.91 -9.08 9.21
CA ASP A 88 3.56 -8.51 7.90
C ASP A 88 3.87 -7.02 7.86
N ALA A 89 3.43 -6.29 8.89
CA ALA A 89 3.68 -4.85 9.00
C ALA A 89 5.18 -4.54 9.06
N GLU A 90 5.92 -5.29 9.87
CA GLU A 90 7.38 -5.12 10.00
C GLU A 90 8.09 -5.30 8.66
N ARG A 91 7.73 -6.32 7.90
CA ARG A 91 8.32 -6.56 6.58
C ARG A 91 8.08 -5.40 5.63
N LEU A 92 6.88 -4.84 5.63
CA LEU A 92 6.52 -3.74 4.74
C LEU A 92 7.21 -2.44 5.17
N LEU A 93 7.28 -2.16 6.46
CA LEU A 93 8.01 -0.99 6.97
C LEU A 93 9.50 -1.11 6.69
N ASN A 94 10.09 -2.29 6.90
CA ASN A 94 11.50 -2.55 6.59
C ASN A 94 11.79 -2.47 5.09
N ALA A 95 10.80 -2.77 4.26
CA ALA A 95 10.92 -2.64 2.80
C ALA A 95 10.89 -1.17 2.33
N GLY A 96 10.46 -0.25 3.19
CA GLY A 96 10.49 1.19 2.92
C GLY A 96 9.16 1.93 3.01
N ALA A 97 8.07 1.25 3.36
CA ALA A 97 6.79 1.94 3.57
C ALA A 97 6.89 2.91 4.74
N ASP A 98 6.33 4.09 4.59
CA ASP A 98 6.31 5.11 5.67
C ASP A 98 5.20 4.84 6.67
N LYS A 99 4.08 4.29 6.21
CA LYS A 99 2.91 4.02 7.03
C LYS A 99 2.25 2.73 6.60
N ILE A 100 1.53 2.12 7.52
CA ILE A 100 0.73 0.91 7.29
C ILE A 100 -0.74 1.24 7.58
N SER A 101 -1.63 0.82 6.69
CA SER A 101 -3.06 0.89 6.88
C SER A 101 -3.60 -0.50 7.24
N ILE A 102 -4.31 -0.59 8.35
CA ILE A 102 -4.84 -1.85 8.89
C ILE A 102 -6.35 -1.72 9.03
N ASN A 103 -7.08 -2.70 8.53
CA ASN A 103 -8.54 -2.69 8.63
C ASN A 103 -9.07 -3.73 9.63
N SER A 104 -8.74 -5.00 9.50
CA SER A 104 -9.35 -6.08 10.26
C SER A 104 -8.39 -6.87 11.15
N ALA A 105 -7.22 -6.34 11.44
CA ALA A 105 -6.16 -7.06 12.16
C ALA A 105 -6.34 -6.98 13.67
N SER A 106 -7.32 -7.68 14.23
CA SER A 106 -7.58 -7.69 15.68
C SER A 106 -6.41 -8.25 16.50
N SER A 107 -5.60 -9.13 15.91
CA SER A 107 -4.42 -9.71 16.57
C SER A 107 -3.37 -8.69 16.97
N PHE A 108 -3.34 -7.52 16.36
CA PHE A 108 -2.44 -6.44 16.76
C PHE A 108 -2.69 -5.96 18.20
N TYR A 109 -3.93 -5.99 18.65
CA TYR A 109 -4.28 -5.50 19.98
C TYR A 109 -3.71 -6.33 21.11
N SER A 110 -3.53 -7.63 20.91
CA SER A 110 -3.06 -8.53 21.95
C SER A 110 -1.58 -8.35 22.29
N ILE A 111 -0.81 -7.80 21.36
CA ILE A 111 0.65 -7.71 21.51
C ILE A 111 1.13 -6.26 21.57
N TYR A 112 0.51 -5.36 20.80
CA TYR A 112 0.94 -3.96 20.70
C TYR A 112 -0.25 -3.00 20.78
N GLY A 113 -1.05 -3.13 21.83
CA GLY A 113 -2.29 -2.36 21.98
C GLY A 113 -2.14 -0.85 21.84
N PHE A 114 -0.95 -0.32 21.98
CA PHE A 114 -0.66 1.10 21.82
C PHE A 114 -0.26 1.49 20.39
N PHE A 115 0.01 0.53 19.51
CA PHE A 115 0.36 0.78 18.13
C PHE A 115 -0.79 0.53 17.16
N ALA A 116 -1.71 -0.31 17.53
CA ALA A 116 -2.74 -0.77 16.63
C ALA A 116 -3.93 0.18 16.65
N TRP A 117 -4.23 0.74 15.52
CA TRP A 117 -5.43 1.53 15.29
C TRP A 117 -6.35 0.74 14.39
N LYS A 118 -7.51 0.44 14.87
CA LYS A 118 -8.55 -0.14 14.03
C LYS A 118 -9.37 1.00 13.45
N ILE A 119 -9.28 1.13 12.17
CA ILE A 119 -10.08 2.10 11.44
C ILE A 119 -11.44 1.52 11.14
#